data_d9a51ff41b59ab66d5af0fd5f2eba107
#
_entry.id   d9a51ff41b59ab66d5af0fd5f2eba107
#
_cell.length_a   1.000
_cell.length_b   1.000
_cell.length_c   1.000
_cell.angle_alpha   90.00
_cell.angle_beta   90.00
_cell.angle_gamma   90.00
#
_symmetry.space_group_name_H-M   'P 1'
#
loop_
_entity.id
_entity.type
_entity.pdbx_description
1 polymer ?
#
loop_
_entity_poly.entity_id
_entity_poly.type
_entity_poly.pdbx_seq_one_letter_code
_entity_poly.pdbx_strand_id
1 'polypeptide(L)'
;MSMQIVFEQILIIFGYVIVGYVAGKKNLITKEQQRYLSKLVSSLILPFTVLSASSMEASGQDIVNVAIAVALLFSCMALTSAGCMLYAKIKHVPEKKCAAYTGLCTYPNCTFIGMPLCIALMGEWGTLYGAAGIIAFNLLFFTLQISLFTRQKFHPKIFLTPLNISTLALILMLIFHVHFPRPLQTVCSNIGGITTPMALIIVGVMLADGNLLQIVTEKRAYVISLIRNLICPLIMLVVMALLPLDPNLRMAV
;
A
#
# COMPACT_ATOMS: atom_id res chain seq x y z
N MET A 1 -3.02 22.10 0.83
CA MET A 1 -4.04 21.50 -0.05
C MET A 1 -5.41 21.97 0.43
N SER A 2 -6.31 22.43 -0.46
CA SER A 2 -7.65 22.87 -0.01
C SER A 2 -8.49 21.64 0.36
N MET A 3 -9.30 21.75 1.40
CA MET A 3 -10.24 20.71 1.85
C MET A 3 -11.16 20.22 0.71
N GLN A 4 -11.47 21.11 -0.23
CA GLN A 4 -12.29 20.81 -1.40
C GLN A 4 -11.61 19.78 -2.33
N ILE A 5 -10.29 19.94 -2.60
CA ILE A 5 -9.54 18.99 -3.45
C ILE A 5 -9.53 17.60 -2.81
N VAL A 6 -9.32 17.51 -1.50
CA VAL A 6 -9.35 16.21 -0.79
C VAL A 6 -10.72 15.55 -0.92
N PHE A 7 -11.79 16.35 -0.73
CA PHE A 7 -13.16 15.84 -0.84
C PHE A 7 -13.48 15.34 -2.26
N GLU A 8 -13.09 16.08 -3.29
CA GLU A 8 -13.24 15.67 -4.70
C GLU A 8 -12.50 14.36 -4.99
N GLN A 9 -11.25 14.22 -4.52
CA GLN A 9 -10.48 12.98 -4.70
C GLN A 9 -11.13 11.78 -4.00
N ILE A 10 -11.67 11.98 -2.79
CA ILE A 10 -12.41 10.95 -2.08
C ILE A 10 -13.64 10.51 -2.87
N LEU A 11 -14.42 11.45 -3.43
CA LEU A 11 -15.59 11.13 -4.25
C LEU A 11 -15.20 10.34 -5.51
N ILE A 12 -14.11 10.71 -6.18
CA ILE A 12 -13.59 10.00 -7.35
C ILE A 12 -13.20 8.56 -6.98
N ILE A 13 -12.48 8.38 -5.87
CA ILE A 13 -12.09 7.06 -5.36
C ILE A 13 -13.32 6.20 -5.09
N PHE A 14 -14.32 6.73 -4.38
CA PHE A 14 -15.58 6.03 -4.13
C PHE A 14 -16.33 5.71 -5.43
N GLY A 15 -16.30 6.61 -6.42
CA GLY A 15 -16.89 6.37 -7.74
C GLY A 15 -16.34 5.10 -8.40
N TYR A 16 -15.01 4.93 -8.44
CA TYR A 16 -14.39 3.72 -8.98
C TYR A 16 -14.76 2.46 -8.17
N VAL A 17 -14.79 2.56 -6.84
CA VAL A 17 -15.17 1.44 -5.97
C VAL A 17 -16.64 1.04 -6.21
N ILE A 18 -17.56 2.00 -6.37
CA ILE A 18 -18.97 1.73 -6.66
C ILE A 18 -19.12 1.03 -8.02
N VAL A 19 -18.41 1.50 -9.06
CA VAL A 19 -18.41 0.85 -10.39
C VAL A 19 -17.96 -0.60 -10.26
N GLY A 20 -16.87 -0.85 -9.53
CA GLY A 20 -16.37 -2.21 -9.26
C GLY A 20 -17.37 -3.06 -8.48
N TYR A 21 -18.01 -2.49 -7.46
CA TYR A 21 -19.04 -3.17 -6.66
C TYR A 21 -20.23 -3.61 -7.50
N VAL A 22 -20.73 -2.71 -8.36
CA VAL A 22 -21.83 -3.02 -9.28
C VAL A 22 -21.42 -4.10 -10.28
N ALA A 23 -20.21 -4.01 -10.83
CA ALA A 23 -19.67 -5.02 -11.75
C ALA A 23 -19.57 -6.41 -11.10
N GLY A 24 -19.11 -6.47 -9.85
CA GLY A 24 -19.08 -7.70 -9.07
C GLY A 24 -20.47 -8.25 -8.77
N LYS A 25 -21.41 -7.42 -8.29
CA LYS A 25 -22.79 -7.85 -8.02
C LYS A 25 -23.55 -8.33 -9.26
N LYS A 26 -23.25 -7.76 -10.43
CA LYS A 26 -23.82 -8.20 -11.71
C LYS A 26 -23.07 -9.38 -12.35
N ASN A 27 -22.05 -9.95 -11.67
CA ASN A 27 -21.18 -11.01 -12.18
C ASN A 27 -20.49 -10.66 -13.53
N LEU A 28 -20.31 -9.37 -13.85
CA LEU A 28 -19.53 -8.93 -14.99
C LEU A 28 -18.04 -9.24 -14.81
N ILE A 29 -17.58 -9.22 -13.55
CA ILE A 29 -16.24 -9.64 -13.15
C ILE A 29 -16.40 -10.72 -12.09
N THR A 30 -16.04 -11.94 -12.45
CA THR A 30 -16.07 -13.08 -11.55
C THR A 30 -14.89 -13.06 -10.58
N LYS A 31 -14.97 -13.86 -9.52
CA LYS A 31 -13.88 -13.99 -8.53
C LYS A 31 -12.56 -14.47 -9.13
N GLU A 32 -12.62 -15.31 -10.14
CA GLU A 32 -11.45 -15.78 -10.85
C GLU A 32 -10.82 -14.65 -11.68
N GLN A 33 -11.64 -13.95 -12.46
CA GLN A 33 -11.19 -12.77 -13.23
C GLN A 33 -10.62 -11.68 -12.32
N GLN A 34 -11.24 -11.43 -11.17
CA GLN A 34 -10.73 -10.47 -10.18
C GLN A 34 -9.31 -10.85 -9.70
N ARG A 35 -9.01 -12.14 -9.48
CA ARG A 35 -7.67 -12.61 -9.13
C ARG A 35 -6.65 -12.36 -10.26
N TYR A 36 -7.05 -12.62 -11.51
CA TYR A 36 -6.21 -12.34 -12.67
C TYR A 36 -5.93 -10.84 -12.83
N LEU A 37 -6.96 -10.01 -12.70
CA LEU A 37 -6.83 -8.55 -12.74
C LEU A 37 -5.93 -8.03 -11.62
N SER A 38 -6.07 -8.55 -10.39
CA SER A 38 -5.20 -8.20 -9.27
C SER A 38 -3.73 -8.56 -9.56
N LYS A 39 -3.49 -9.74 -10.14
CA LYS A 39 -2.15 -10.15 -10.55
C LYS A 39 -1.61 -9.28 -11.68
N LEU A 40 -2.42 -8.93 -12.66
CA LEU A 40 -2.04 -8.03 -13.76
C LEU A 40 -1.63 -6.65 -13.21
N VAL A 41 -2.44 -6.07 -12.35
CA VAL A 41 -2.13 -4.77 -11.72
C VAL A 41 -0.82 -4.85 -10.93
N SER A 42 -0.67 -5.84 -10.05
CA SER A 42 0.50 -5.91 -9.15
C SER A 42 1.80 -6.30 -9.87
N SER A 43 1.74 -7.11 -10.94
CA SER A 43 2.94 -7.65 -11.58
C SER A 43 3.34 -6.93 -12.87
N LEU A 44 2.40 -6.22 -13.52
CA LEU A 44 2.65 -5.52 -14.77
C LEU A 44 2.41 -4.01 -14.62
N ILE A 45 1.19 -3.59 -14.24
CA ILE A 45 0.81 -2.18 -14.31
C ILE A 45 1.57 -1.35 -13.26
N LEU A 46 1.62 -1.80 -12.01
CA LEU A 46 2.34 -1.09 -10.93
C LEU A 46 3.83 -0.85 -11.20
N PRO A 47 4.62 -1.78 -11.73
CA PRO A 47 5.98 -1.50 -12.17
C PRO A 47 6.08 -0.31 -13.13
N PHE A 48 5.18 -0.22 -14.10
CA PHE A 48 5.14 0.92 -15.03
C PHE A 48 4.71 2.22 -14.36
N THR A 49 3.79 2.15 -13.40
CA THR A 49 3.41 3.31 -12.57
C THR A 49 4.62 3.86 -11.81
N VAL A 50 5.41 2.99 -11.19
CA VAL A 50 6.61 3.40 -10.47
C VAL A 50 7.62 4.01 -11.45
N LEU A 51 7.87 3.35 -12.57
CA LEU A 51 8.82 3.82 -13.58
C LEU A 51 8.35 5.12 -14.28
N SER A 52 7.05 5.42 -14.31
CA SER A 52 6.56 6.69 -14.86
C SER A 52 7.02 7.92 -14.06
N ALA A 53 7.38 7.74 -12.78
CA ALA A 53 7.95 8.80 -11.96
C ALA A 53 9.44 9.09 -12.25
N SER A 54 10.06 8.43 -13.24
CA SER A 54 11.45 8.67 -13.62
C SER A 54 11.70 10.06 -14.26
N SER A 55 10.64 10.78 -14.62
CA SER A 55 10.73 12.18 -15.09
C SER A 55 10.85 13.20 -13.96
N MET A 56 10.68 12.78 -12.71
CA MET A 56 10.81 13.66 -11.56
C MET A 56 12.26 14.16 -11.40
N GLU A 57 12.40 15.43 -11.08
CA GLU A 57 13.64 15.97 -10.56
C GLU A 57 13.67 15.78 -9.04
N ALA A 58 14.34 14.74 -8.59
CA ALA A 58 14.54 14.47 -7.17
C ALA A 58 15.95 14.87 -6.74
N SER A 59 16.04 15.59 -5.64
CA SER A 59 17.31 15.92 -4.99
C SER A 59 17.83 14.74 -4.16
N GLY A 60 19.13 14.78 -3.79
CA GLY A 60 19.67 13.79 -2.85
C GLY A 60 18.91 13.78 -1.51
N GLN A 61 18.38 14.94 -1.07
CA GLN A 61 17.56 15.04 0.14
C GLN A 61 16.23 14.29 0.01
N ASP A 62 15.61 14.32 -1.17
CA ASP A 62 14.35 13.59 -1.41
C ASP A 62 14.54 12.08 -1.32
N ILE A 63 15.68 11.58 -1.81
CA ILE A 63 16.03 10.16 -1.70
C ILE A 63 16.24 9.77 -0.23
N VAL A 64 16.87 10.63 0.57
CA VAL A 64 17.00 10.43 2.02
C VAL A 64 15.62 10.46 2.68
N ASN A 65 14.74 11.36 2.30
CA ASN A 65 13.36 11.42 2.80
C ASN A 65 12.57 10.14 2.49
N VAL A 66 12.74 9.56 1.30
CA VAL A 66 12.14 8.27 0.94
C VAL A 66 12.67 7.13 1.83
N ALA A 67 13.98 7.10 2.09
CA ALA A 67 14.57 6.11 2.99
C ALA A 67 14.05 6.28 4.43
N ILE A 68 13.89 7.50 4.91
CA ILE A 68 13.28 7.81 6.21
C ILE A 68 11.81 7.34 6.23
N ALA A 69 11.03 7.57 5.15
CA ALA A 69 9.66 7.10 5.04
C ALA A 69 9.57 5.57 5.17
N VAL A 70 10.43 4.85 4.44
CA VAL A 70 10.52 3.38 4.55
C VAL A 70 10.83 2.95 5.98
N ALA A 71 11.81 3.58 6.63
CA ALA A 71 12.20 3.25 8.00
C ALA A 71 11.08 3.52 9.02
N LEU A 72 10.39 4.66 8.90
CA LEU A 72 9.27 5.02 9.78
C LEU A 72 8.09 4.07 9.62
N LEU A 73 7.66 3.80 8.37
CA LEU A 73 6.56 2.89 8.08
C LEU A 73 6.90 1.45 8.51
N PHE A 74 8.12 0.99 8.23
CA PHE A 74 8.60 -0.31 8.69
C PHE A 74 8.58 -0.41 10.22
N SER A 75 9.09 0.61 10.91
CA SER A 75 9.14 0.65 12.38
C SER A 75 7.73 0.63 12.99
N CYS A 76 6.79 1.40 12.43
CA CYS A 76 5.40 1.40 12.87
C CYS A 76 4.75 0.02 12.69
N MET A 77 4.91 -0.60 11.53
CA MET A 77 4.40 -1.94 11.26
C MET A 77 5.07 -2.99 12.17
N ALA A 78 6.37 -2.89 12.41
CA ALA A 78 7.11 -3.80 13.29
C ALA A 78 6.64 -3.69 14.75
N LEU A 79 6.47 -2.47 15.26
CA LEU A 79 5.94 -2.21 16.60
C LEU A 79 4.51 -2.73 16.75
N THR A 80 3.64 -2.49 15.78
CA THR A 80 2.27 -3.02 15.78
C THR A 80 2.26 -4.55 15.79
N SER A 81 3.10 -5.18 14.95
CA SER A 81 3.25 -6.64 14.93
C SER A 81 3.73 -7.18 16.25
N ALA A 82 4.77 -6.57 16.84
CA ALA A 82 5.30 -6.96 18.14
C ALA A 82 4.26 -6.81 19.26
N GLY A 83 3.49 -5.72 19.26
CA GLY A 83 2.37 -5.50 20.19
C GLY A 83 1.29 -6.57 20.07
N CYS A 84 0.88 -6.93 18.86
CA CYS A 84 -0.09 -8.00 18.61
C CYS A 84 0.43 -9.38 19.09
N MET A 85 1.70 -9.68 18.81
CA MET A 85 2.33 -10.94 19.25
C MET A 85 2.46 -11.01 20.78
N LEU A 86 2.86 -9.90 21.42
CA LEU A 86 2.96 -9.79 22.88
C LEU A 86 1.59 -9.98 23.53
N TYR A 87 0.55 -9.30 23.01
CA TYR A 87 -0.83 -9.49 23.47
C TYR A 87 -1.28 -10.94 23.34
N ALA A 88 -1.02 -11.57 22.18
CA ALA A 88 -1.38 -12.95 21.94
C ALA A 88 -0.66 -13.92 22.93
N LYS A 89 0.60 -13.66 23.24
CA LYS A 89 1.39 -14.43 24.22
C LYS A 89 0.80 -14.29 25.62
N ILE A 90 0.48 -13.07 26.08
CA ILE A 90 -0.11 -12.82 27.40
C ILE A 90 -1.50 -13.46 27.53
N LYS A 91 -2.31 -13.43 26.49
CA LYS A 91 -3.67 -13.97 26.47
C LYS A 91 -3.75 -15.45 26.02
N HIS A 92 -2.60 -16.10 25.85
CA HIS A 92 -2.52 -17.50 25.39
C HIS A 92 -3.35 -17.77 24.13
N VAL A 93 -3.36 -16.82 23.17
CA VAL A 93 -4.09 -16.95 21.90
C VAL A 93 -3.41 -18.00 21.03
N PRO A 94 -4.15 -18.95 20.43
CA PRO A 94 -3.57 -19.94 19.52
C PRO A 94 -2.79 -19.29 18.37
N GLU A 95 -1.64 -19.85 17.99
CA GLU A 95 -0.71 -19.28 17.01
C GLU A 95 -1.37 -18.90 15.67
N LYS A 96 -2.26 -19.76 15.13
CA LYS A 96 -2.98 -19.44 13.88
C LYS A 96 -3.85 -18.20 13.99
N LYS A 97 -4.48 -17.97 15.15
CA LYS A 97 -5.26 -16.77 15.42
C LYS A 97 -4.35 -15.55 15.63
N CYS A 98 -3.21 -15.74 16.32
CA CYS A 98 -2.20 -14.71 16.48
C CYS A 98 -1.70 -14.22 15.11
N ALA A 99 -1.31 -15.13 14.21
CA ALA A 99 -0.87 -14.78 12.87
C ALA A 99 -1.95 -14.00 12.08
N ALA A 100 -3.23 -14.42 12.18
CA ALA A 100 -4.33 -13.73 11.51
C ALA A 100 -4.56 -12.32 12.09
N TYR A 101 -4.60 -12.16 13.40
CA TYR A 101 -4.79 -10.85 14.03
C TYR A 101 -3.61 -9.90 13.76
N THR A 102 -2.37 -10.39 13.86
CA THR A 102 -1.18 -9.61 13.52
C THR A 102 -1.28 -9.14 12.06
N GLY A 103 -1.65 -10.04 11.14
CA GLY A 103 -1.84 -9.69 9.74
C GLY A 103 -2.87 -8.59 9.52
N LEU A 104 -4.05 -8.72 10.13
CA LEU A 104 -5.15 -7.78 9.96
C LEU A 104 -4.88 -6.41 10.62
N CYS A 105 -4.20 -6.36 11.76
CA CYS A 105 -3.89 -5.12 12.45
C CYS A 105 -2.72 -4.35 11.82
N THR A 106 -1.70 -5.07 11.30
CA THR A 106 -0.44 -4.45 10.88
C THR A 106 -0.41 -4.08 9.41
N TYR A 107 -0.92 -4.94 8.52
CA TYR A 107 -0.68 -4.82 7.08
C TYR A 107 -1.83 -4.14 6.36
N PRO A 108 -1.70 -2.85 5.99
CA PRO A 108 -2.70 -2.15 5.20
C PRO A 108 -2.68 -2.60 3.74
N ASN A 109 -3.74 -2.29 3.01
CA ASN A 109 -3.78 -2.49 1.56
C ASN A 109 -3.01 -1.37 0.84
N CYS A 110 -1.68 -1.40 0.94
CA CYS A 110 -0.81 -0.38 0.35
C CYS A 110 -0.93 -0.35 -1.18
N THR A 111 -1.13 -1.51 -1.81
CA THR A 111 -1.11 -1.65 -3.28
C THR A 111 -2.38 -1.11 -3.94
N PHE A 112 -3.57 -1.55 -3.49
CA PHE A 112 -4.83 -1.26 -4.18
C PHE A 112 -5.58 -0.05 -3.62
N ILE A 113 -5.26 0.41 -2.40
CA ILE A 113 -5.86 1.60 -1.79
C ILE A 113 -4.80 2.65 -1.53
N GLY A 114 -3.69 2.28 -0.88
CA GLY A 114 -2.64 3.23 -0.50
C GLY A 114 -2.01 3.92 -1.70
N MET A 115 -1.52 3.16 -2.67
CA MET A 115 -0.86 3.71 -3.86
C MET A 115 -1.78 4.66 -4.67
N PRO A 116 -3.02 4.27 -5.06
CA PRO A 116 -3.95 5.18 -5.71
C PRO A 116 -4.23 6.46 -4.92
N LEU A 117 -4.38 6.35 -3.60
CA LEU A 117 -4.62 7.50 -2.73
C LEU A 117 -3.42 8.45 -2.70
N CYS A 118 -2.20 7.91 -2.56
CA CYS A 118 -0.98 8.71 -2.60
C CYS A 118 -0.84 9.44 -3.94
N ILE A 119 -1.07 8.75 -5.07
CA ILE A 119 -1.02 9.35 -6.41
C ILE A 119 -2.06 10.47 -6.54
N ALA A 120 -3.29 10.23 -6.10
CA ALA A 120 -4.37 11.20 -6.19
C ALA A 120 -4.10 12.49 -5.37
N LEU A 121 -3.42 12.36 -4.23
CA LEU A 121 -3.12 13.48 -3.34
C LEU A 121 -1.83 14.22 -3.69
N MET A 122 -0.80 13.51 -4.17
CA MET A 122 0.57 14.03 -4.29
C MET A 122 1.16 13.87 -5.71
N GLY A 123 0.42 13.32 -6.68
CA GLY A 123 0.91 13.10 -8.05
C GLY A 123 2.14 12.18 -8.10
N GLU A 124 3.19 12.61 -8.78
CA GLU A 124 4.43 11.84 -8.94
C GLU A 124 5.12 11.56 -7.60
N TRP A 125 5.13 12.53 -6.66
CA TRP A 125 5.61 12.34 -5.29
C TRP A 125 4.83 11.21 -4.58
N GLY A 126 3.52 11.15 -4.80
CA GLY A 126 2.68 10.07 -4.28
C GLY A 126 3.07 8.69 -4.83
N THR A 127 3.55 8.63 -6.08
CA THR A 127 4.09 7.39 -6.65
C THR A 127 5.36 6.95 -5.91
N LEU A 128 6.28 7.88 -5.66
CA LEU A 128 7.55 7.59 -4.99
C LEU A 128 7.33 7.16 -3.53
N TYR A 129 6.57 7.92 -2.75
CA TYR A 129 6.28 7.57 -1.36
C TYR A 129 5.34 6.37 -1.22
N GLY A 130 4.39 6.18 -2.14
CA GLY A 130 3.56 4.98 -2.19
C GLY A 130 4.39 3.72 -2.43
N ALA A 131 5.40 3.80 -3.32
CA ALA A 131 6.36 2.73 -3.53
C ALA A 131 7.19 2.45 -2.27
N ALA A 132 7.63 3.49 -1.55
CA ALA A 132 8.32 3.36 -0.25
C ALA A 132 7.46 2.58 0.76
N GLY A 133 6.16 2.91 0.86
CA GLY A 133 5.21 2.19 1.72
C GLY A 133 5.08 0.71 1.35
N ILE A 134 5.07 0.38 0.06
CA ILE A 134 5.01 -1.01 -0.41
C ILE A 134 6.33 -1.75 -0.11
N ILE A 135 7.49 -1.09 -0.19
CA ILE A 135 8.77 -1.68 0.23
C ILE A 135 8.72 -2.02 1.72
N ALA A 136 8.34 -1.08 2.58
CA ALA A 136 8.23 -1.30 4.02
C ALA A 136 7.28 -2.47 4.34
N PHE A 137 6.13 -2.50 3.68
CA PHE A 137 5.16 -3.60 3.75
C PHE A 137 5.81 -4.93 3.35
N ASN A 138 6.42 -5.01 2.18
CA ASN A 138 7.01 -6.24 1.65
C ASN A 138 8.13 -6.77 2.55
N LEU A 139 9.00 -5.87 3.05
CA LEU A 139 10.08 -6.24 3.97
C LEU A 139 9.55 -6.98 5.20
N LEU A 140 8.53 -6.45 5.84
CA LEU A 140 7.99 -7.05 7.06
C LEU A 140 7.04 -8.21 6.78
N PHE A 141 6.21 -8.10 5.73
CA PHE A 141 5.24 -9.14 5.38
C PHE A 141 5.94 -10.45 4.98
N PHE A 142 6.94 -10.36 4.12
CA PHE A 142 7.66 -11.55 3.65
C PHE A 142 8.63 -12.12 4.70
N THR A 143 9.13 -11.32 5.63
CA THR A 143 10.01 -11.80 6.71
C THR A 143 9.22 -12.34 7.89
N LEU A 144 8.30 -11.56 8.44
CA LEU A 144 7.59 -11.90 9.66
C LEU A 144 6.26 -12.62 9.40
N GLN A 145 5.38 -12.01 8.59
CA GLN A 145 4.00 -12.50 8.46
C GLN A 145 3.92 -13.87 7.80
N ILE A 146 4.69 -14.09 6.72
CA ILE A 146 4.73 -15.40 6.07
C ILE A 146 5.31 -16.46 7.02
N SER A 147 6.35 -16.14 7.77
CA SER A 147 6.93 -17.09 8.73
C SER A 147 5.94 -17.47 9.84
N LEU A 148 5.11 -16.53 10.30
CA LEU A 148 4.04 -16.79 11.29
C LEU A 148 2.94 -17.73 10.74
N PHE A 149 2.63 -17.64 9.44
CA PHE A 149 1.61 -18.50 8.82
C PHE A 149 2.14 -19.87 8.42
N THR A 150 3.32 -19.91 7.80
CA THR A 150 3.84 -21.13 7.15
C THR A 150 4.86 -21.87 7.98
N ARG A 151 5.43 -21.22 9.01
CA ARG A 151 6.60 -21.71 9.77
C ARG A 151 7.83 -22.01 8.90
N GLN A 152 7.84 -21.53 7.66
CA GLN A 152 8.96 -21.69 6.74
C GLN A 152 10.00 -20.60 6.99
N LYS A 153 11.27 -20.96 6.78
CA LYS A 153 12.37 -20.00 6.84
C LYS A 153 12.27 -18.99 5.70
N PHE A 154 12.65 -17.76 5.99
CA PHE A 154 12.77 -16.69 5.03
C PHE A 154 13.59 -17.09 3.80
N HIS A 155 13.06 -16.81 2.60
CA HIS A 155 13.75 -17.04 1.35
C HIS A 155 13.94 -15.70 0.58
N PRO A 156 15.18 -15.20 0.39
CA PRO A 156 15.43 -13.87 -0.16
C PRO A 156 14.85 -13.64 -1.56
N LYS A 157 14.66 -14.69 -2.36
CA LYS A 157 14.04 -14.59 -3.70
C LYS A 157 12.63 -14.00 -3.69
N ILE A 158 11.95 -14.02 -2.54
CA ILE A 158 10.60 -13.45 -2.39
C ILE A 158 10.60 -11.91 -2.58
N PHE A 159 11.75 -11.24 -2.37
CA PHE A 159 11.88 -9.80 -2.61
C PHE A 159 12.05 -9.43 -4.08
N LEU A 160 12.34 -10.37 -4.96
CA LEU A 160 12.48 -10.12 -6.39
C LEU A 160 11.11 -10.04 -7.08
N THR A 161 10.22 -9.21 -6.54
CA THR A 161 8.95 -8.90 -7.21
C THR A 161 9.18 -7.84 -8.30
N PRO A 162 8.38 -7.86 -9.39
CA PRO A 162 8.50 -6.84 -10.44
C PRO A 162 8.40 -5.41 -9.89
N LEU A 163 7.56 -5.20 -8.88
CA LEU A 163 7.39 -3.92 -8.23
C LEU A 163 8.65 -3.48 -7.46
N ASN A 164 9.26 -4.36 -6.68
CA ASN A 164 10.48 -4.02 -5.94
C ASN A 164 11.66 -3.75 -6.90
N ILE A 165 11.74 -4.51 -8.00
CA ILE A 165 12.75 -4.31 -9.04
C ILE A 165 12.56 -2.94 -9.71
N SER A 166 11.31 -2.59 -10.09
CA SER A 166 11.02 -1.28 -10.71
C SER A 166 11.26 -0.12 -9.75
N THR A 167 10.98 -0.30 -8.45
CA THR A 167 11.26 0.73 -7.44
C THR A 167 12.77 0.93 -7.25
N LEU A 168 13.55 -0.15 -7.21
CA LEU A 168 15.01 -0.05 -7.18
C LEU A 168 15.54 0.62 -8.43
N ALA A 169 15.02 0.26 -9.61
CA ALA A 169 15.40 0.90 -10.87
C ALA A 169 15.06 2.40 -10.86
N LEU A 170 13.87 2.80 -10.39
CA LEU A 170 13.51 4.20 -10.24
C LEU A 170 14.49 4.94 -9.32
N ILE A 171 14.80 4.41 -8.14
CA ILE A 171 15.74 5.04 -7.20
C ILE A 171 17.11 5.23 -7.86
N LEU A 172 17.61 4.22 -8.57
CA LEU A 172 18.87 4.34 -9.31
C LEU A 172 18.80 5.40 -10.42
N MET A 173 17.69 5.46 -11.16
CA MET A 173 17.49 6.48 -12.20
C MET A 173 17.49 7.89 -11.59
N LEU A 174 16.83 8.09 -10.44
CA LEU A 174 16.83 9.39 -9.75
C LEU A 174 18.23 9.77 -9.21
N ILE A 175 18.98 8.80 -8.65
CA ILE A 175 20.37 9.04 -8.16
C ILE A 175 21.30 9.43 -9.28
N PHE A 176 21.21 8.74 -10.44
CA PHE A 176 22.09 8.99 -11.57
C PHE A 176 21.54 10.03 -12.56
N HIS A 177 20.39 10.68 -12.25
CA HIS A 177 19.70 11.63 -13.12
C HIS A 177 19.46 11.09 -14.54
N VAL A 178 19.12 9.80 -14.63
CA VAL A 178 18.81 9.11 -15.89
C VAL A 178 17.30 9.16 -16.13
N HIS A 179 16.89 9.72 -17.27
CA HIS A 179 15.49 9.81 -17.67
C HIS A 179 15.21 8.94 -18.89
N PHE A 180 14.00 8.41 -18.97
CA PHE A 180 13.57 7.70 -20.18
C PHE A 180 13.43 8.64 -21.37
N PRO A 181 13.71 8.19 -22.60
CA PRO A 181 13.30 8.87 -23.82
C PRO A 181 11.79 9.09 -23.85
N ARG A 182 11.34 10.22 -24.43
CA ARG A 182 9.91 10.59 -24.46
C ARG A 182 8.94 9.44 -24.85
N PRO A 183 9.20 8.62 -25.90
CA PRO A 183 8.28 7.53 -26.25
C PRO A 183 8.13 6.50 -25.13
N LEU A 184 9.24 6.12 -24.47
CA LEU A 184 9.22 5.14 -23.38
C LEU A 184 8.53 5.72 -22.14
N GLN A 185 8.80 6.99 -21.81
CA GLN A 185 8.12 7.70 -20.73
C GLN A 185 6.60 7.74 -20.94
N THR A 186 6.16 8.01 -22.18
CA THR A 186 4.72 8.00 -22.53
C THR A 186 4.10 6.62 -22.34
N VAL A 187 4.79 5.56 -22.74
CA VAL A 187 4.33 4.17 -22.53
C VAL A 187 4.19 3.88 -21.04
N CYS A 188 5.20 4.25 -20.23
CA CYS A 188 5.16 4.04 -18.78
C CYS A 188 3.99 4.82 -18.14
N SER A 189 3.80 6.08 -18.52
CA SER A 189 2.72 6.92 -17.98
C SER A 189 1.33 6.42 -18.37
N ASN A 190 1.14 5.99 -19.63
CA ASN A 190 -0.15 5.50 -20.11
C ASN A 190 -0.53 4.18 -19.44
N ILE A 191 0.42 3.22 -19.34
CA ILE A 191 0.18 1.95 -18.64
C ILE A 191 0.01 2.22 -17.14
N GLY A 192 0.88 3.03 -16.56
CA GLY A 192 0.83 3.38 -15.15
C GLY A 192 -0.46 4.07 -14.74
N GLY A 193 -1.01 4.94 -15.60
CA GLY A 193 -2.28 5.64 -15.37
C GLY A 193 -3.49 4.73 -15.17
N ILE A 194 -3.41 3.47 -15.63
CA ILE A 194 -4.47 2.47 -15.41
C ILE A 194 -4.52 2.00 -13.94
N THR A 195 -3.44 2.17 -13.17
CA THR A 195 -3.34 1.65 -11.80
C THR A 195 -4.48 2.11 -10.91
N THR A 196 -4.71 3.42 -10.81
CA THR A 196 -5.72 3.97 -9.89
C THR A 196 -7.13 3.47 -10.20
N PRO A 197 -7.67 3.62 -11.42
CA PRO A 197 -9.02 3.14 -11.70
C PRO A 197 -9.14 1.63 -11.58
N MET A 198 -8.18 0.87 -12.10
CA MET A 198 -8.24 -0.59 -12.09
C MET A 198 -8.14 -1.15 -10.66
N ALA A 199 -7.22 -0.65 -9.85
CA ALA A 199 -7.05 -1.10 -8.47
C ALA A 199 -8.32 -0.84 -7.64
N LEU A 200 -8.95 0.33 -7.78
CA LEU A 200 -10.15 0.69 -7.03
C LEU A 200 -11.40 -0.07 -7.52
N ILE A 201 -11.51 -0.35 -8.83
CA ILE A 201 -12.54 -1.24 -9.36
C ILE A 201 -12.38 -2.65 -8.78
N ILE A 202 -11.15 -3.18 -8.72
CA ILE A 202 -10.87 -4.49 -8.10
C ILE A 202 -11.29 -4.52 -6.64
N VAL A 203 -11.01 -3.45 -5.87
CA VAL A 203 -11.47 -3.32 -4.48
C VAL A 203 -12.99 -3.38 -4.40
N GLY A 204 -13.69 -2.69 -5.30
CA GLY A 204 -15.15 -2.74 -5.40
C GLY A 204 -15.70 -4.15 -5.66
N VAL A 205 -15.09 -4.89 -6.59
CA VAL A 205 -15.44 -6.29 -6.86
C VAL A 205 -15.20 -7.17 -5.62
N MET A 206 -14.08 -6.98 -4.91
CA MET A 206 -13.80 -7.71 -3.66
C MET A 206 -14.86 -7.45 -2.58
N LEU A 207 -15.34 -6.21 -2.46
CA LEU A 207 -16.42 -5.87 -1.53
C LEU A 207 -17.74 -6.50 -1.93
N ALA A 208 -18.02 -6.65 -3.23
CA ALA A 208 -19.23 -7.29 -3.73
C ALA A 208 -19.30 -8.80 -3.39
N ASP A 209 -18.15 -9.48 -3.31
CA ASP A 209 -18.04 -10.89 -2.93
C ASP A 209 -18.24 -11.11 -1.41
N GLY A 210 -18.00 -10.07 -0.60
CA GLY A 210 -18.10 -10.13 0.86
C GLY A 210 -19.55 -10.07 1.35
N ASN A 211 -19.83 -10.71 2.48
CA ASN A 211 -21.07 -10.49 3.23
C ASN A 211 -20.89 -9.27 4.14
N LEU A 212 -21.27 -8.10 3.64
CA LEU A 212 -21.12 -6.83 4.37
C LEU A 212 -21.84 -6.84 5.73
N LEU A 213 -22.98 -7.53 5.83
CA LEU A 213 -23.72 -7.66 7.10
C LEU A 213 -22.92 -8.43 8.15
N GLN A 214 -22.23 -9.49 7.75
CA GLN A 214 -21.36 -10.25 8.68
C GLN A 214 -20.17 -9.40 9.15
N ILE A 215 -19.58 -8.59 8.26
CA ILE A 215 -18.47 -7.70 8.62
C ILE A 215 -18.92 -6.65 9.63
N VAL A 216 -20.10 -6.05 9.42
CA VAL A 216 -20.67 -5.00 10.31
C VAL A 216 -21.11 -5.56 11.66
N THR A 217 -21.48 -6.84 11.74
CA THR A 217 -21.91 -7.47 13.00
C THR A 217 -20.75 -8.09 13.81
N GLU A 218 -19.59 -8.28 13.22
CA GLU A 218 -18.42 -8.90 13.89
C GLU A 218 -17.69 -7.88 14.79
N LYS A 219 -17.86 -8.01 16.12
CA LYS A 219 -17.24 -7.11 17.12
C LYS A 219 -15.71 -7.04 17.00
N ARG A 220 -15.05 -8.13 16.59
CA ARG A 220 -13.59 -8.18 16.43
C ARG A 220 -13.12 -7.31 15.27
N ALA A 221 -13.92 -7.15 14.22
CA ALA A 221 -13.61 -6.27 13.11
C ALA A 221 -13.49 -4.81 13.57
N TYR A 222 -14.35 -4.37 14.50
CA TYR A 222 -14.26 -3.02 15.07
C TYR A 222 -12.98 -2.79 15.88
N VAL A 223 -12.55 -3.78 16.69
CA VAL A 223 -11.32 -3.68 17.47
C VAL A 223 -10.11 -3.62 16.52
N ILE A 224 -10.05 -4.47 15.51
CA ILE A 224 -8.99 -4.45 14.50
C ILE A 224 -8.97 -3.11 13.76
N SER A 225 -10.14 -2.63 13.33
CA SER A 225 -10.28 -1.34 12.65
C SER A 225 -9.87 -0.16 13.53
N LEU A 226 -10.19 -0.19 14.82
CA LEU A 226 -9.78 0.84 15.78
C LEU A 226 -8.25 0.89 15.92
N ILE A 227 -7.62 -0.26 16.10
CA ILE A 227 -6.15 -0.35 16.21
C ILE A 227 -5.51 0.18 14.93
N ARG A 228 -5.91 -0.34 13.77
CA ARG A 228 -5.29 -0.06 12.49
C ARG A 228 -5.55 1.35 11.97
N ASN A 229 -6.80 1.83 12.06
CA ASN A 229 -7.22 3.08 11.41
C ASN A 229 -7.24 4.28 12.36
N LEU A 230 -7.08 4.06 13.67
CA LEU A 230 -7.05 5.15 14.65
C LEU A 230 -5.76 5.12 15.48
N ILE A 231 -5.46 4.01 16.17
CA ILE A 231 -4.32 3.95 17.10
C ILE A 231 -2.98 4.05 16.35
N CYS A 232 -2.78 3.25 15.30
CA CYS A 232 -1.53 3.27 14.53
C CYS A 232 -1.27 4.64 13.87
N PRO A 233 -2.22 5.28 13.16
CA PRO A 233 -2.04 6.61 12.61
C PRO A 233 -1.80 7.69 13.69
N LEU A 234 -2.48 7.62 14.84
CA LEU A 234 -2.24 8.57 15.94
C LEU A 234 -0.82 8.44 16.51
N ILE A 235 -0.32 7.22 16.72
CA ILE A 235 1.06 7.01 17.14
C ILE A 235 2.01 7.58 16.09
N MET A 236 1.75 7.35 14.81
CA MET A 236 2.58 7.87 13.72
C MET A 236 2.56 9.40 13.68
N LEU A 237 1.40 10.03 13.84
CA LEU A 237 1.28 11.49 13.95
C LEU A 237 2.10 12.07 15.10
N VAL A 238 2.09 11.42 16.28
CA VAL A 238 2.91 11.83 17.42
C VAL A 238 4.40 11.71 17.10
N VAL A 239 4.82 10.59 16.49
CA VAL A 239 6.22 10.39 16.09
C VAL A 239 6.65 11.46 15.08
N MET A 240 5.80 11.75 14.08
CA MET A 240 6.09 12.79 13.08
C MET A 240 6.09 14.20 13.65
N ALA A 241 5.30 14.47 14.68
CA ALA A 241 5.31 15.78 15.37
C ALA A 241 6.60 16.01 16.17
N LEU A 242 7.19 14.94 16.68
CA LEU A 242 8.45 15.00 17.46
C LEU A 242 9.71 15.06 16.58
N LEU A 243 9.62 14.68 15.31
CA LEU A 243 10.75 14.66 14.39
C LEU A 243 10.71 15.90 13.46
N PRO A 244 11.87 16.55 13.21
CA PRO A 244 11.97 17.63 12.23
C PRO A 244 11.96 17.08 10.79
N LEU A 245 10.77 16.66 10.32
CA LEU A 245 10.59 16.04 9.01
C LEU A 245 10.18 17.06 7.95
N ASP A 246 10.58 16.81 6.72
CA ASP A 246 10.16 17.55 5.53
C ASP A 246 8.63 17.54 5.36
N PRO A 247 8.00 18.66 4.89
CA PRO A 247 6.55 18.72 4.69
C PRO A 247 5.98 17.65 3.75
N ASN A 248 6.69 17.31 2.67
CA ASN A 248 6.27 16.26 1.73
C ASN A 248 6.30 14.88 2.40
N LEU A 249 7.34 14.62 3.19
CA LEU A 249 7.46 13.39 3.96
C LEU A 249 6.34 13.27 5.00
N ARG A 250 6.00 14.36 5.71
CA ARG A 250 4.88 14.37 6.67
C ARG A 250 3.53 14.09 6.03
N MET A 251 3.33 14.48 4.78
CA MET A 251 2.08 14.24 4.07
C MET A 251 1.97 12.80 3.56
N ALA A 252 3.11 12.13 3.32
CA ALA A 252 3.18 10.80 2.72
C ALA A 252 3.13 9.64 3.73
N VAL A 253 3.56 9.88 4.97
CA VAL A 253 3.63 8.89 6.07
C VAL A 253 2.45 8.99 7.00
#